data_f4aa784fc42e5044938b0240631d15b1
#
_entry.id   f4aa784fc42e5044938b0240631d15b1
#
_cell.length_a   1.000
_cell.length_b   1.000
_cell.length_c   1.000
_cell.angle_alpha   90.00
_cell.angle_beta   90.00
_cell.angle_gamma   90.00
#
_symmetry.space_group_name_H-M   'P 1'
#
loop_
_entity.id
_entity.type
_entity.pdbx_description
1 polymer ?
#
loop_
_entity_poly.entity_id
_entity_poly.type
_entity_poly.pdbx_seq_one_letter_code
_entity_poly.pdbx_strand_id
1 'polypeptide(L)'
;ILDPIEVVNEFGLDEIRYYLMKEVMYGLDGNINIDNLKNCINSDLANNIGNLSQRIFVLINKYFSCKVPDPKSFLNGDQKFMEYPVEGLRKSMDNFEIHNYIREIISYSSKINKFVNDEEPWTKAKNSDPRVGTVLYVALNALKNIFILLHPVMPSKSEYYLSCLNIESKNISLELINKNLPVDAELKMPGLMFKKYI
;
A
#
# COMPACT_ATOMS: atom_id res chain seq x y z
N ILE A 1 21.47 -22.05 12.02
CA ILE A 1 21.32 -20.67 12.53
C ILE A 1 21.32 -19.77 11.31
N LEU A 2 20.27 -18.97 11.12
CA LEU A 2 20.19 -18.00 10.03
C LEU A 2 21.05 -16.78 10.39
N ASP A 3 21.90 -16.34 9.46
CA ASP A 3 22.63 -15.08 9.61
C ASP A 3 21.67 -13.92 9.28
N PRO A 4 21.38 -13.00 10.22
CA PRO A 4 20.48 -11.87 9.98
C PRO A 4 20.94 -10.98 8.82
N ILE A 5 22.25 -10.82 8.62
CA ILE A 5 22.79 -9.97 7.56
C ILE A 5 22.55 -10.60 6.19
N GLU A 6 22.77 -11.93 6.06
CA GLU A 6 22.49 -12.66 4.81
C GLU A 6 20.99 -12.59 4.47
N VAL A 7 20.11 -12.77 5.46
CA VAL A 7 18.66 -12.70 5.27
C VAL A 7 18.22 -11.29 4.83
N VAL A 8 18.76 -10.24 5.45
CA VAL A 8 18.47 -8.85 5.04
C VAL A 8 18.99 -8.56 3.63
N ASN A 9 20.18 -9.06 3.26
CA ASN A 9 20.73 -8.88 1.91
C ASN A 9 19.91 -9.60 0.84
N GLU A 10 19.32 -10.74 1.15
CA GLU A 10 18.50 -11.51 0.21
C GLU A 10 17.10 -10.93 0.06
N PHE A 11 16.43 -10.59 1.17
CA PHE A 11 15.00 -10.25 1.20
C PHE A 11 14.72 -8.75 1.31
N GLY A 12 15.65 -7.96 1.83
CA GLY A 12 15.47 -6.55 2.13
C GLY A 12 15.10 -6.30 3.60
N LEU A 13 15.59 -5.19 4.14
CA LEU A 13 15.38 -4.84 5.55
C LEU A 13 13.90 -4.59 5.87
N ASP A 14 13.19 -3.87 5.00
CA ASP A 14 11.78 -3.54 5.23
C ASP A 14 10.89 -4.79 5.18
N GLU A 15 11.18 -5.73 4.29
CA GLU A 15 10.48 -7.01 4.18
C GLU A 15 10.68 -7.88 5.43
N ILE A 16 11.90 -7.90 5.97
CA ILE A 16 12.20 -8.61 7.22
C ILE A 16 11.50 -7.96 8.41
N ARG A 17 11.55 -6.62 8.51
CA ARG A 17 10.84 -5.88 9.56
C ARG A 17 9.33 -6.19 9.50
N TYR A 18 8.74 -6.15 8.30
CA TYR A 18 7.35 -6.48 8.09
C TYR A 18 7.00 -7.89 8.59
N TYR A 19 7.77 -8.88 8.17
CA TYR A 19 7.56 -10.28 8.56
C TYR A 19 7.64 -10.47 10.07
N LEU A 20 8.71 -9.98 10.70
CA LEU A 20 8.91 -10.12 12.14
C LEU A 20 7.80 -9.42 12.94
N MET A 21 7.42 -8.22 12.57
CA MET A 21 6.38 -7.45 13.27
C MET A 21 4.98 -8.05 13.07
N LYS A 22 4.74 -8.77 11.95
CA LYS A 22 3.47 -9.43 11.68
C LYS A 22 3.35 -10.80 12.35
N GLU A 23 4.40 -11.62 12.28
CA GLU A 23 4.35 -13.02 12.69
C GLU A 23 4.75 -13.25 14.14
N VAL A 24 5.57 -12.36 14.72
CA VAL A 24 6.03 -12.49 16.10
C VAL A 24 5.22 -11.55 16.99
N MET A 25 4.43 -12.11 17.90
CA MET A 25 3.72 -11.31 18.91
C MET A 25 4.73 -10.67 19.86
N TYR A 26 4.53 -9.40 20.17
CA TYR A 26 5.40 -8.68 21.10
C TYR A 26 5.50 -9.40 22.45
N GLY A 27 6.73 -9.59 22.92
CA GLY A 27 7.02 -10.29 24.18
C GLY A 27 7.04 -11.82 24.10
N LEU A 28 6.85 -12.41 22.92
CA LEU A 28 6.97 -13.85 22.69
C LEU A 28 8.16 -14.17 21.78
N ASP A 29 8.70 -15.37 21.94
CA ASP A 29 9.73 -15.86 21.03
C ASP A 29 9.13 -16.21 19.67
N GLY A 30 9.82 -15.83 18.60
CA GLY A 30 9.45 -16.15 17.22
C GLY A 30 10.43 -17.13 16.58
N ASN A 31 9.90 -18.04 15.79
CA ASN A 31 10.74 -18.92 14.95
C ASN A 31 10.73 -18.39 13.52
N ILE A 32 11.90 -17.92 13.03
CA ILE A 32 12.04 -17.45 11.66
C ILE A 32 12.16 -18.69 10.74
N ASN A 33 11.21 -18.80 9.81
CA ASN A 33 11.20 -19.81 8.77
C ASN A 33 11.24 -19.09 7.40
N ILE A 34 12.21 -19.46 6.57
CA ILE A 34 12.43 -18.84 5.26
C ILE A 34 11.24 -19.05 4.32
N ASP A 35 10.61 -20.21 4.33
CA ASP A 35 9.44 -20.47 3.48
C ASP A 35 8.24 -19.62 3.93
N ASN A 36 8.03 -19.47 5.22
CA ASN A 36 7.01 -18.57 5.75
C ASN A 36 7.30 -17.11 5.43
N LEU A 37 8.57 -16.70 5.49
CA LEU A 37 9.00 -15.36 5.08
C LEU A 37 8.70 -15.11 3.59
N LYS A 38 9.11 -16.03 2.70
CA LYS A 38 8.80 -15.95 1.27
C LYS A 38 7.31 -15.89 1.00
N ASN A 39 6.52 -16.75 1.65
CA ASN A 39 5.07 -16.77 1.52
C ASN A 39 4.44 -15.46 1.99
N CYS A 40 4.88 -14.92 3.11
CA CYS A 40 4.41 -13.64 3.65
C CYS A 40 4.70 -12.48 2.69
N ILE A 41 5.94 -12.38 2.20
CA ILE A 41 6.33 -11.35 1.20
C ILE A 41 5.49 -11.50 -0.07
N ASN A 42 5.35 -12.72 -0.58
CA ASN A 42 4.59 -12.97 -1.80
C ASN A 42 3.10 -12.63 -1.66
N SER A 43 2.46 -13.10 -0.58
CA SER A 43 1.01 -12.93 -0.39
C SER A 43 0.64 -11.49 -0.10
N ASP A 44 1.30 -10.88 0.86
CA ASP A 44 0.87 -9.59 1.42
C ASP A 44 1.49 -8.40 0.68
N LEU A 45 2.76 -8.51 0.34
CA LEU A 45 3.50 -7.41 -0.25
C LEU A 45 3.46 -7.47 -1.78
N ALA A 46 4.00 -8.52 -2.40
CA ALA A 46 4.12 -8.57 -3.84
C ALA A 46 2.77 -8.73 -4.56
N ASN A 47 1.95 -9.70 -4.15
CA ASN A 47 0.66 -10.02 -4.81
C ASN A 47 -0.50 -9.12 -4.35
N ASN A 48 -0.40 -8.47 -3.19
CA ASN A 48 -1.42 -7.57 -2.69
C ASN A 48 -1.04 -6.11 -2.97
N ILE A 49 -0.24 -5.47 -2.11
CA ILE A 49 0.09 -4.04 -2.19
C ILE A 49 0.87 -3.71 -3.46
N GLY A 50 1.90 -4.50 -3.80
CA GLY A 50 2.76 -4.29 -4.96
C GLY A 50 2.00 -4.42 -6.28
N ASN A 51 1.18 -5.48 -6.42
CA ASN A 51 0.36 -5.68 -7.60
C ASN A 51 -0.70 -4.58 -7.76
N LEU A 52 -1.36 -4.17 -6.67
CA LEU A 52 -2.31 -3.06 -6.69
C LEU A 52 -1.63 -1.76 -7.15
N SER A 53 -0.49 -1.42 -6.54
CA SER A 53 0.28 -0.24 -6.90
C SER A 53 0.67 -0.24 -8.39
N GLN A 54 1.24 -1.34 -8.87
CA GLN A 54 1.67 -1.46 -10.28
C GLN A 54 0.49 -1.29 -11.24
N ARG A 55 -0.64 -1.94 -10.98
CA ARG A 55 -1.84 -1.86 -11.84
C ARG A 55 -2.38 -0.43 -11.92
N ILE A 56 -2.48 0.26 -10.78
CA ILE A 56 -2.99 1.63 -10.71
C ILE A 56 -2.06 2.58 -11.46
N PHE A 57 -0.74 2.52 -11.23
CA PHE A 57 0.21 3.40 -11.90
C PHE A 57 0.32 3.15 -13.40
N VAL A 58 0.25 1.89 -13.86
CA VAL A 58 0.23 1.57 -15.28
C VAL A 58 -0.98 2.20 -15.97
N LEU A 59 -2.17 2.14 -15.37
CA LEU A 59 -3.37 2.75 -15.94
C LEU A 59 -3.30 4.28 -15.90
N ILE A 60 -2.83 4.87 -14.79
CA ILE A 60 -2.66 6.32 -14.67
C ILE A 60 -1.64 6.83 -15.70
N ASN A 61 -0.52 6.15 -15.86
CA ASN A 61 0.47 6.54 -16.87
C ASN A 61 -0.11 6.48 -18.28
N LYS A 62 -0.83 5.40 -18.59
CA LYS A 62 -1.38 5.17 -19.93
C LYS A 62 -2.50 6.12 -20.31
N TYR A 63 -3.41 6.45 -19.39
CA TYR A 63 -4.65 7.17 -19.69
C TYR A 63 -4.70 8.59 -19.12
N PHE A 64 -3.80 8.93 -18.18
CA PHE A 64 -3.77 10.23 -17.49
C PHE A 64 -2.38 10.88 -17.50
N SER A 65 -1.49 10.46 -18.42
CA SER A 65 -0.15 11.05 -18.61
C SER A 65 0.65 11.16 -17.30
N CYS A 66 0.56 10.14 -16.45
CA CYS A 66 1.22 10.10 -15.14
C CYS A 66 0.84 11.28 -14.22
N LYS A 67 -0.43 11.69 -14.26
CA LYS A 67 -1.01 12.72 -13.38
C LYS A 67 -2.13 12.13 -12.52
N VAL A 68 -2.37 12.76 -11.36
CA VAL A 68 -3.51 12.39 -10.50
C VAL A 68 -4.81 12.61 -11.27
N PRO A 69 -5.63 11.54 -11.49
CA PRO A 69 -6.85 11.66 -12.26
C PRO A 69 -7.89 12.57 -11.61
N ASP A 70 -8.68 13.27 -12.44
CA ASP A 70 -9.84 14.04 -11.98
C ASP A 70 -11.05 13.11 -11.73
N PRO A 71 -11.58 13.05 -10.51
CA PRO A 71 -12.68 12.15 -10.14
C PRO A 71 -14.05 12.72 -10.53
N LYS A 72 -14.45 12.60 -11.78
CA LYS A 72 -15.69 13.20 -12.32
C LYS A 72 -16.98 12.42 -12.00
N SER A 73 -16.88 11.17 -11.57
CA SER A 73 -18.04 10.26 -11.46
C SER A 73 -18.05 9.48 -10.15
N PHE A 74 -18.13 10.20 -9.02
CA PHE A 74 -18.27 9.57 -7.71
C PHE A 74 -19.62 8.85 -7.58
N LEU A 75 -19.60 7.64 -7.04
CA LEU A 75 -20.77 6.91 -6.61
C LEU A 75 -20.87 6.93 -5.08
N ASN A 76 -22.08 6.68 -4.58
CA ASN A 76 -22.29 6.58 -3.14
C ASN A 76 -21.44 5.44 -2.55
N GLY A 77 -20.60 5.79 -1.60
CA GLY A 77 -19.71 4.85 -0.94
C GLY A 77 -18.25 4.82 -1.43
N ASP A 78 -17.89 5.54 -2.51
CA ASP A 78 -16.50 5.61 -2.97
C ASP A 78 -15.58 6.25 -1.94
N GLN A 79 -16.04 7.30 -1.27
CA GLN A 79 -15.26 8.03 -0.27
C GLN A 79 -14.79 7.14 0.87
N LYS A 80 -15.57 6.13 1.28
CA LYS A 80 -15.18 5.19 2.33
C LYS A 80 -13.88 4.42 2.03
N PHE A 81 -13.50 4.29 0.75
CA PHE A 81 -12.25 3.65 0.36
C PHE A 81 -11.03 4.59 0.47
N MET A 82 -11.25 5.90 0.47
CA MET A 82 -10.19 6.91 0.65
C MET A 82 -10.03 7.32 2.11
N GLU A 83 -11.04 7.10 2.92
CA GLU A 83 -11.05 7.44 4.35
C GLU A 83 -10.67 6.20 5.18
N TYR A 84 -9.75 6.38 6.10
CA TYR A 84 -9.35 5.32 7.02
C TYR A 84 -9.50 5.80 8.48
N PRO A 85 -10.29 5.11 9.31
CA PRO A 85 -10.42 5.44 10.72
C PRO A 85 -9.17 4.97 11.49
N VAL A 86 -8.27 5.92 11.79
CA VAL A 86 -6.97 5.62 12.43
C VAL A 86 -7.05 5.23 13.89
N GLU A 87 -8.17 5.46 14.57
CA GLU A 87 -8.31 5.28 16.02
C GLU A 87 -8.12 3.81 16.45
N GLY A 88 -8.65 2.86 15.68
CA GLY A 88 -8.45 1.43 15.92
C GLY A 88 -6.97 1.05 15.83
N LEU A 89 -6.26 1.60 14.82
CA LEU A 89 -4.84 1.35 14.64
C LEU A 89 -3.99 1.96 15.76
N ARG A 90 -4.33 3.17 16.25
CA ARG A 90 -3.68 3.77 17.42
C ARG A 90 -3.80 2.87 18.64
N LYS A 91 -5.01 2.39 18.92
CA LYS A 91 -5.26 1.49 20.04
C LYS A 91 -4.44 0.20 19.94
N SER A 92 -4.33 -0.40 18.75
CA SER A 92 -3.47 -1.57 18.55
C SER A 92 -2.00 -1.28 18.84
N MET A 93 -1.49 -0.11 18.43
CA MET A 93 -0.11 0.29 18.72
C MET A 93 0.10 0.59 20.21
N ASP A 94 -0.82 1.29 20.87
CA ASP A 94 -0.77 1.58 22.32
C ASP A 94 -0.78 0.32 23.17
N ASN A 95 -1.44 -0.73 22.69
CA ASN A 95 -1.50 -2.04 23.33
C ASN A 95 -0.34 -2.98 22.93
N PHE A 96 0.61 -2.54 22.14
CA PHE A 96 1.70 -3.36 21.58
C PHE A 96 1.21 -4.53 20.68
N GLU A 97 0.01 -4.41 20.11
CA GLU A 97 -0.58 -5.39 19.20
C GLU A 97 -0.17 -5.10 17.75
N ILE A 98 1.14 -5.02 17.46
CA ILE A 98 1.68 -4.61 16.17
C ILE A 98 1.22 -5.55 15.04
N HIS A 99 1.10 -6.83 15.32
CA HIS A 99 0.56 -7.82 14.37
C HIS A 99 -0.89 -7.52 13.95
N ASN A 100 -1.75 -7.03 14.88
CA ASN A 100 -3.12 -6.61 14.57
C ASN A 100 -3.12 -5.33 13.73
N TYR A 101 -2.27 -4.35 14.07
CA TYR A 101 -2.06 -3.14 13.28
C TYR A 101 -1.76 -3.49 11.81
N ILE A 102 -0.80 -4.38 11.57
CA ILE A 102 -0.42 -4.79 10.21
C ILE A 102 -1.56 -5.52 9.50
N ARG A 103 -2.23 -6.46 10.18
CA ARG A 103 -3.36 -7.21 9.61
C ARG A 103 -4.51 -6.30 9.16
N GLU A 104 -4.81 -5.26 9.91
CA GLU A 104 -5.84 -4.28 9.52
C GLU A 104 -5.45 -3.52 8.25
N ILE A 105 -4.18 -3.12 8.11
CA ILE A 105 -3.69 -2.45 6.90
C ILE A 105 -3.76 -3.38 5.68
N ILE A 106 -3.38 -4.66 5.84
CA ILE A 106 -3.49 -5.65 4.76
C ILE A 106 -4.95 -5.92 4.39
N SER A 107 -5.84 -5.99 5.37
CA SER A 107 -7.28 -6.09 5.12
C SER A 107 -7.80 -4.89 4.33
N TYR A 108 -7.36 -3.68 4.68
CA TYR A 108 -7.70 -2.48 3.91
C TYR A 108 -7.20 -2.57 2.47
N SER A 109 -5.94 -2.94 2.25
CA SER A 109 -5.39 -3.14 0.90
C SER A 109 -6.20 -4.18 0.10
N SER A 110 -6.61 -5.27 0.74
CA SER A 110 -7.45 -6.30 0.09
C SER A 110 -8.83 -5.77 -0.32
N LYS A 111 -9.43 -4.89 0.49
CA LYS A 111 -10.70 -4.22 0.14
C LYS A 111 -10.53 -3.31 -1.08
N ILE A 112 -9.41 -2.58 -1.17
CA ILE A 112 -9.12 -1.75 -2.33
C ILE A 112 -8.85 -2.59 -3.58
N ASN A 113 -8.12 -3.71 -3.46
CA ASN A 113 -7.94 -4.66 -4.56
C ASN A 113 -9.29 -5.19 -5.08
N LYS A 114 -10.21 -5.54 -4.16
CA LYS A 114 -11.56 -5.97 -4.52
C LYS A 114 -12.32 -4.86 -5.24
N PHE A 115 -12.33 -3.64 -4.70
CA PHE A 115 -12.96 -2.49 -5.33
C PHE A 115 -12.46 -2.27 -6.76
N VAL A 116 -11.15 -2.28 -6.97
CA VAL A 116 -10.56 -2.11 -8.31
C VAL A 116 -10.92 -3.26 -9.24
N ASN A 117 -11.01 -4.49 -8.74
CA ASN A 117 -11.44 -5.64 -9.54
C ASN A 117 -12.91 -5.55 -9.92
N ASP A 118 -13.79 -5.18 -8.99
CA ASP A 118 -15.23 -5.04 -9.23
C ASP A 118 -15.53 -3.89 -10.22
N GLU A 119 -14.74 -2.82 -10.18
CA GLU A 119 -14.90 -1.65 -11.06
C GLU A 119 -14.24 -1.81 -12.44
N GLU A 120 -13.36 -2.79 -12.64
CA GLU A 120 -12.69 -3.07 -13.92
C GLU A 120 -12.19 -1.82 -14.68
N PRO A 121 -11.33 -0.96 -14.09
CA PRO A 121 -10.92 0.29 -14.74
C PRO A 121 -10.23 0.10 -16.10
N TRP A 122 -9.62 -1.05 -16.35
CA TRP A 122 -9.02 -1.40 -17.65
C TRP A 122 -10.06 -1.56 -18.75
N THR A 123 -11.25 -2.09 -18.43
CA THR A 123 -12.38 -2.22 -19.36
C THR A 123 -13.04 -0.86 -19.58
N LYS A 124 -13.28 -0.12 -18.50
CA LYS A 124 -13.84 1.23 -18.54
C LYS A 124 -12.97 2.19 -19.37
N ALA A 125 -11.64 2.12 -19.20
CA ALA A 125 -10.70 2.97 -19.94
C ALA A 125 -10.75 2.73 -21.46
N LYS A 126 -10.94 1.48 -21.90
CA LYS A 126 -11.09 1.15 -23.33
C LYS A 126 -12.38 1.74 -23.91
N ASN A 127 -13.41 1.87 -23.11
CA ASN A 127 -14.72 2.39 -23.50
C ASN A 127 -14.86 3.91 -23.28
N SER A 128 -13.77 4.60 -22.91
CA SER A 128 -13.78 6.03 -22.58
C SER A 128 -14.79 6.43 -21.49
N ASP A 129 -15.07 5.51 -20.57
CA ASP A 129 -15.97 5.72 -19.44
C ASP A 129 -15.34 6.73 -18.44
N PRO A 130 -15.99 7.87 -18.12
CA PRO A 130 -15.46 8.85 -17.18
C PRO A 130 -15.24 8.31 -15.77
N ARG A 131 -15.89 7.20 -15.41
CA ARG A 131 -15.75 6.51 -14.14
C ARG A 131 -14.31 6.05 -13.88
N VAL A 132 -13.52 5.77 -14.93
CA VAL A 132 -12.14 5.30 -14.79
C VAL A 132 -11.27 6.27 -13.98
N GLY A 133 -11.41 7.58 -14.20
CA GLY A 133 -10.66 8.61 -13.45
C GLY A 133 -10.96 8.53 -11.96
N THR A 134 -12.24 8.40 -11.60
CA THR A 134 -12.68 8.29 -10.20
C THR A 134 -12.16 7.02 -9.53
N VAL A 135 -12.25 5.86 -10.18
CA VAL A 135 -11.74 4.59 -9.63
C VAL A 135 -10.23 4.67 -9.34
N LEU A 136 -9.46 5.20 -10.29
CA LEU A 136 -8.02 5.35 -10.13
C LEU A 136 -7.65 6.40 -9.07
N TYR A 137 -8.39 7.50 -8.98
CA TYR A 137 -8.22 8.51 -7.94
C TYR A 137 -8.46 7.93 -6.55
N VAL A 138 -9.55 7.19 -6.36
CA VAL A 138 -9.90 6.51 -5.09
C VAL A 138 -8.80 5.54 -4.69
N ALA A 139 -8.41 4.66 -5.62
CA ALA A 139 -7.38 3.65 -5.35
C ALA A 139 -6.00 4.26 -5.06
N LEU A 140 -5.63 5.35 -5.74
CA LEU A 140 -4.37 6.06 -5.51
C LEU A 140 -4.32 6.71 -4.13
N ASN A 141 -5.42 7.37 -3.69
CA ASN A 141 -5.52 7.94 -2.35
C ASN A 141 -5.51 6.87 -1.25
N ALA A 142 -6.16 5.72 -1.49
CA ALA A 142 -6.09 4.59 -0.58
C ALA A 142 -4.67 4.01 -0.47
N LEU A 143 -3.95 3.86 -1.58
CA LEU A 143 -2.54 3.45 -1.59
C LEU A 143 -1.65 4.44 -0.83
N LYS A 144 -1.85 5.75 -1.00
CA LYS A 144 -1.19 6.78 -0.19
C LYS A 144 -1.39 6.52 1.31
N ASN A 145 -2.62 6.29 1.73
CA ASN A 145 -2.94 5.99 3.13
C ASN A 145 -2.25 4.71 3.62
N ILE A 146 -2.26 3.64 2.81
CA ILE A 146 -1.61 2.37 3.13
C ILE A 146 -0.11 2.58 3.38
N PHE A 147 0.60 3.33 2.53
CA PHE A 147 2.03 3.56 2.71
C PHE A 147 2.35 4.53 3.85
N ILE A 148 1.48 5.50 4.16
CA ILE A 148 1.61 6.31 5.39
C ILE A 148 1.50 5.41 6.63
N LEU A 149 0.51 4.52 6.66
CA LEU A 149 0.29 3.59 7.77
C LEU A 149 1.42 2.56 7.88
N LEU A 150 1.99 2.09 6.78
CA LEU A 150 3.11 1.15 6.78
C LEU A 150 4.47 1.80 7.09
N HIS A 151 4.56 3.13 7.09
CA HIS A 151 5.84 3.82 7.31
C HIS A 151 6.57 3.42 8.61
N PRO A 152 5.91 3.24 9.77
CA PRO A 152 6.59 2.76 10.98
C PRO A 152 7.17 1.34 10.85
N VAL A 153 6.60 0.52 9.97
CA VAL A 153 6.98 -0.89 9.76
C VAL A 153 8.02 -1.01 8.64
N MET A 154 7.77 -0.37 7.50
CA MET A 154 8.59 -0.40 6.28
C MET A 154 8.98 1.02 5.85
N PRO A 155 9.88 1.71 6.55
CA PRO A 155 10.17 3.12 6.30
C PRO A 155 10.69 3.38 4.88
N SER A 156 11.69 2.63 4.42
CA SER A 156 12.34 2.90 3.13
C SER A 156 11.38 2.69 1.94
N LYS A 157 10.61 1.62 1.95
CA LYS A 157 9.60 1.34 0.90
C LYS A 157 8.48 2.37 0.91
N SER A 158 8.02 2.77 2.10
CA SER A 158 6.96 3.76 2.25
C SER A 158 7.43 5.15 1.78
N GLU A 159 8.60 5.59 2.19
CA GLU A 159 9.18 6.86 1.75
C GLU A 159 9.38 6.90 0.24
N TYR A 160 9.93 5.81 -0.33
CA TYR A 160 10.10 5.71 -1.77
C TYR A 160 8.76 5.84 -2.51
N TYR A 161 7.74 5.08 -2.10
CA TYR A 161 6.43 5.15 -2.74
C TYR A 161 5.78 6.53 -2.59
N LEU A 162 5.80 7.10 -1.39
CA LEU A 162 5.23 8.41 -1.11
C LEU A 162 5.97 9.53 -1.86
N SER A 163 7.27 9.38 -2.09
CA SER A 163 8.03 10.32 -2.95
C SER A 163 7.54 10.30 -4.41
N CYS A 164 7.04 9.16 -4.90
CA CYS A 164 6.41 9.07 -6.22
C CYS A 164 5.09 9.86 -6.30
N LEU A 165 4.47 10.14 -5.15
CA LEU A 165 3.29 10.99 -5.00
C LEU A 165 3.63 12.45 -4.61
N ASN A 166 4.92 12.85 -4.71
CA ASN A 166 5.45 14.14 -4.27
C ASN A 166 5.27 14.43 -2.76
N ILE A 167 5.22 13.39 -1.93
CA ILE A 167 5.21 13.51 -0.47
C ILE A 167 6.63 13.25 0.03
N GLU A 168 7.28 14.29 0.54
CA GLU A 168 8.62 14.21 1.10
C GLU A 168 8.61 13.50 2.45
N SER A 169 9.69 12.77 2.76
CA SER A 169 9.85 11.99 4.00
C SER A 169 9.55 12.81 5.28
N LYS A 170 10.04 14.04 5.36
CA LYS A 170 9.80 14.95 6.51
C LYS A 170 8.33 15.34 6.73
N ASN A 171 7.49 15.17 5.72
CA ASN A 171 6.07 15.53 5.74
C ASN A 171 5.17 14.32 6.01
N ILE A 172 5.71 13.10 6.11
CA ILE A 172 4.93 11.90 6.37
C ILE A 172 4.38 11.94 7.79
N SER A 173 3.07 12.01 7.90
CA SER A 173 2.37 12.03 9.19
C SER A 173 0.96 11.47 9.06
N LEU A 174 0.37 11.08 10.18
CA LEU A 174 -1.04 10.64 10.22
C LEU A 174 -2.02 11.74 9.80
N GLU A 175 -1.63 13.00 9.84
CA GLU A 175 -2.46 14.13 9.39
C GLU A 175 -2.70 14.12 7.88
N LEU A 176 -1.86 13.42 7.10
CA LEU A 176 -2.05 13.23 5.67
C LEU A 176 -3.06 12.14 5.33
N ILE A 177 -3.42 11.29 6.29
CA ILE A 177 -4.50 10.33 6.10
C ILE A 177 -5.79 11.13 5.92
N ASN A 178 -6.62 10.69 4.98
CA ASN A 178 -7.86 11.38 4.61
C ASN A 178 -7.68 12.77 3.93
N LYS A 179 -6.45 13.25 3.73
CA LYS A 179 -6.18 14.38 2.83
C LYS A 179 -5.95 13.86 1.42
N ASN A 180 -6.78 14.28 0.50
CA ASN A 180 -6.71 13.80 -0.88
C ASN A 180 -5.54 14.41 -1.65
N LEU A 181 -5.00 13.64 -2.60
CA LEU A 181 -4.01 14.12 -3.54
C LEU A 181 -4.61 15.20 -4.45
N PRO A 182 -3.85 16.27 -4.76
CA PRO A 182 -4.32 17.30 -5.68
C PRO A 182 -4.53 16.73 -7.09
N VAL A 183 -5.68 17.02 -7.69
CA VAL A 183 -5.96 16.66 -9.09
C VAL A 183 -4.91 17.29 -10.01
N ASP A 184 -4.56 16.60 -11.08
CA ASP A 184 -3.54 16.98 -12.08
C ASP A 184 -2.10 17.09 -11.55
N ALA A 185 -1.85 16.78 -10.26
CA ALA A 185 -0.49 16.71 -9.76
C ALA A 185 0.32 15.65 -10.52
N GLU A 186 1.55 15.99 -10.91
CA GLU A 186 2.46 15.06 -11.57
C GLU A 186 2.86 13.93 -10.62
N LEU A 187 2.98 12.73 -11.16
CA LEU A 187 3.40 11.54 -10.43
C LEU A 187 4.70 10.99 -11.02
N LYS A 188 5.47 10.28 -10.21
CA LYS A 188 6.61 9.50 -10.69
C LYS A 188 6.23 8.02 -10.71
N MET A 189 6.54 7.33 -11.81
CA MET A 189 6.29 5.88 -11.87
C MET A 189 7.15 5.16 -10.83
N PRO A 190 6.57 4.41 -9.88
CA PRO A 190 7.35 3.56 -9.01
C PRO A 190 7.96 2.40 -9.82
N GLY A 191 9.18 2.00 -9.47
CA GLY A 191 9.75 0.74 -9.91
C GLY A 191 9.08 -0.46 -9.24
N LEU A 192 9.65 -1.66 -9.43
CA LEU A 192 9.19 -2.86 -8.74
C LEU A 192 9.34 -2.68 -7.23
N MET A 193 8.22 -2.64 -6.51
CA MET A 193 8.22 -2.39 -5.07
C MET A 193 8.67 -3.62 -4.27
N PHE A 194 8.14 -4.79 -4.63
CA PHE A 194 8.40 -6.04 -3.92
C PHE A 194 8.71 -7.16 -4.91
N LYS A 195 9.84 -7.84 -4.69
CA LYS A 195 10.24 -9.02 -5.46
C LYS A 195 9.38 -10.21 -5.04
N LYS A 196 9.09 -11.09 -6.00
CA LYS A 196 8.51 -12.42 -5.72
C LYS A 196 9.60 -13.45 -5.55
N TYR A 197 9.40 -14.34 -4.60
CA TYR A 197 10.30 -15.46 -4.30
C TYR A 197 9.62 -16.78 -4.67
N ILE A 198 10.37 -17.65 -5.33
CA ILE A 198 9.95 -19.00 -5.73
C ILE A 198 10.42 -20.01 -4.68
#